data_6b3fb2756e7460248ecc3b46c382fefd
#
_entry.id   6b3fb2756e7460248ecc3b46c382fefd
#
_cell.length_a   1.000
_cell.length_b   1.000
_cell.length_c   1.000
_cell.angle_alpha   90.00
_cell.angle_beta   90.00
_cell.angle_gamma   90.00
#
_symmetry.space_group_name_H-M   'P 1'
#
loop_
_entity.id
_entity.type
_entity.pdbx_description
1 polymer ?
#
loop_
_entity_poly.entity_id
_entity_poly.type
_entity_poly.pdbx_seq_one_letter_code
_entity_poly.pdbx_strand_id
1 'polypeptide(L)'
;MSPDGDAAGSRRDDWDMARKSADGPLLVFGPRSLTYDFGPRHPLSPRRFGPGIELLRSLGAEPGLAPEPASDDELEWLHSADYLAAVKRFSDDPGGPPEAGIGPGDDPAFAGIHEAAAAVAGGSIRAMEAILRGEVEHAYQPGGGLHHAMRARASGFCVYNDVALAIARARREGLRVLYVDLDVHHGDGVQALHFHDPGVLTISFHESGRSLFPGTGSVDELGEGSAAGTSVNVPLEPLCGPDAWLAAVRSVVPTLAAAFGPDVIVSQHGADGHVWDPLAHLSLTTTAMGEAARLVDRLAHRRARGRWFATGGGGYAIYRVVPRAWALTWLAAAHRDAPRLLPEDWLARWAGEAARWGDDPLPLGFEDEAGVPSERSVSPAAAAEAVRTVGLVRALAVPALLRLAEERGWWEAEGSNVSGVGGDVASALDEGAPTLVAPLTLELLDRVEVAPRSIAPADPREGLGLLRAALADGALAVGSVSGEWLVGVALAAPSTVEGVDQLAALGVAPELRRHGLATSLLRGLVEQQERRGRALVALHTLAERDSFDPLPREVRRSVADRLFRAAGFVSQPAPPRIKAADPDAFAVAHFPPDAPAELGSAVERWSAAL
;
A
#
# COMPACT_ATOMS: atom_id res chain seq x y z
N MET A 1 16.01 26.64 46.96
CA MET A 1 16.66 27.04 45.73
C MET A 1 16.78 25.76 44.89
N SER A 2 15.79 25.47 44.11
CA SER A 2 15.81 24.42 43.08
C SER A 2 16.25 25.05 41.77
N PRO A 3 16.93 24.28 40.90
CA PRO A 3 16.90 24.54 39.50
C PRO A 3 16.32 23.30 38.76
N ASP A 4 15.05 23.36 38.45
CA ASP A 4 14.47 22.55 37.38
C ASP A 4 14.09 23.53 36.27
N GLY A 5 14.74 23.39 35.13
CA GLY A 5 14.48 24.15 33.94
C GLY A 5 15.21 23.52 32.75
N ASP A 6 14.45 23.25 31.70
CA ASP A 6 14.88 22.91 30.34
C ASP A 6 15.47 21.54 30.03
N ALA A 7 14.59 20.58 29.81
CA ALA A 7 14.90 19.37 29.03
C ALA A 7 13.89 19.08 27.91
N ALA A 8 13.05 20.02 27.49
CA ALA A 8 12.01 19.83 26.47
C ALA A 8 12.32 20.48 25.10
N GLY A 9 13.41 21.27 24.99
CA GLY A 9 13.78 22.01 23.78
C GLY A 9 14.66 21.25 22.79
N SER A 10 15.41 20.23 23.23
CA SER A 10 16.49 19.65 22.39
C SER A 10 16.08 18.53 21.43
N ARG A 11 14.84 18.01 21.52
CA ARG A 11 14.42 16.88 20.66
C ARG A 11 13.78 17.29 19.33
N ARG A 12 13.43 18.55 19.13
CA ARG A 12 12.91 19.04 17.84
C ARG A 12 14.02 19.48 16.89
N ASP A 13 15.09 20.02 17.41
CA ASP A 13 16.21 20.52 16.61
C ASP A 13 17.13 19.41 16.10
N ASP A 14 17.19 18.25 16.77
CA ASP A 14 17.90 17.06 16.31
C ASP A 14 17.24 16.40 15.08
N TRP A 15 15.91 16.57 14.90
CA TRP A 15 15.17 16.06 13.75
C TRP A 15 15.39 16.87 12.48
N ASP A 16 15.61 18.17 12.58
CA ASP A 16 15.89 19.04 11.42
C ASP A 16 17.35 18.97 10.95
N MET A 17 18.27 18.50 11.80
CA MET A 17 19.67 18.28 11.38
C MET A 17 19.87 16.91 10.70
N ALA A 18 19.05 15.90 10.96
CA ALA A 18 19.10 14.59 10.28
C ALA A 18 18.60 14.66 8.82
N ARG A 19 17.85 15.69 8.44
CA ARG A 19 17.39 15.92 7.05
C ARG A 19 18.50 16.33 6.07
N LYS A 20 19.74 16.39 6.48
CA LYS A 20 20.90 16.75 5.64
C LYS A 20 21.82 15.61 5.26
N SER A 21 21.43 14.35 5.45
CA SER A 21 22.27 13.22 5.07
C SER A 21 21.67 12.42 3.93
N ALA A 22 22.42 12.39 2.86
CA ALA A 22 22.36 11.57 1.66
C ALA A 22 21.31 11.94 0.60
N ASP A 23 21.82 12.39 -0.53
CA ASP A 23 21.13 12.64 -1.80
C ASP A 23 20.63 11.32 -2.45
N GLY A 24 19.71 10.59 -1.81
CA GLY A 24 19.06 9.42 -2.39
C GLY A 24 18.86 8.23 -1.43
N PRO A 25 18.21 7.15 -1.88
CA PRO A 25 18.00 5.95 -1.10
C PRO A 25 19.30 5.18 -0.85
N LEU A 26 19.40 4.49 0.30
CA LEU A 26 20.53 3.61 0.61
C LEU A 26 20.54 2.42 -0.36
N LEU A 27 21.51 2.36 -1.27
CA LEU A 27 21.69 1.23 -2.16
C LEU A 27 22.54 0.14 -1.48
N VAL A 28 21.98 -1.07 -1.36
CA VAL A 28 22.66 -2.24 -0.81
C VAL A 28 23.27 -3.05 -1.96
N PHE A 29 24.57 -2.98 -2.11
CA PHE A 29 25.33 -3.78 -3.08
C PHE A 29 26.81 -3.82 -2.69
N GLY A 30 27.44 -4.98 -2.91
CA GLY A 30 28.87 -5.18 -2.69
C GLY A 30 29.36 -6.50 -3.28
N PRO A 31 30.64 -6.85 -3.10
CA PRO A 31 31.21 -8.08 -3.69
C PRO A 31 30.45 -9.36 -3.30
N ARG A 32 29.91 -9.44 -2.07
CA ARG A 32 29.14 -10.59 -1.63
C ARG A 32 27.78 -10.74 -2.33
N SER A 33 27.22 -9.67 -2.91
CA SER A 33 26.02 -9.77 -3.74
C SER A 33 26.21 -10.68 -4.97
N LEU A 34 27.44 -10.88 -5.40
CA LEU A 34 27.79 -11.70 -6.56
C LEU A 34 28.01 -13.18 -6.22
N THR A 35 28.03 -13.54 -4.94
CA THR A 35 28.36 -14.92 -4.50
C THR A 35 27.14 -15.85 -4.47
N TYR A 36 25.92 -15.31 -4.55
CA TYR A 36 24.69 -16.08 -4.64
C TYR A 36 24.50 -16.55 -6.09
N ASP A 37 25.12 -17.69 -6.43
CA ASP A 37 25.26 -18.19 -7.80
C ASP A 37 25.04 -19.69 -7.88
N PHE A 38 23.89 -20.08 -8.38
CA PHE A 38 23.53 -21.47 -8.66
C PHE A 38 24.20 -22.06 -9.93
N GLY A 39 25.05 -21.27 -10.58
CA GLY A 39 25.82 -21.69 -11.75
C GLY A 39 25.30 -21.14 -13.08
N PRO A 40 26.07 -21.33 -14.15
CA PRO A 40 25.93 -20.54 -15.40
C PRO A 40 24.66 -20.83 -16.21
N ARG A 41 23.96 -21.93 -15.92
CA ARG A 41 22.72 -22.31 -16.61
C ARG A 41 21.47 -22.04 -15.79
N HIS A 42 21.64 -21.60 -14.54
CA HIS A 42 20.50 -21.30 -13.69
C HIS A 42 19.85 -19.97 -14.09
N PRO A 43 18.50 -19.86 -14.11
CA PRO A 43 17.82 -18.61 -14.46
C PRO A 43 18.21 -17.46 -13.55
N LEU A 44 18.17 -17.64 -12.23
CA LEU A 44 18.63 -16.64 -11.28
C LEU A 44 20.18 -16.59 -11.31
N SER A 45 20.72 -15.56 -11.91
CA SER A 45 22.15 -15.42 -12.16
C SER A 45 22.68 -14.07 -11.68
N PRO A 46 23.83 -14.03 -11.00
CA PRO A 46 24.49 -12.78 -10.62
C PRO A 46 24.91 -11.92 -11.83
N ARG A 47 24.86 -12.44 -13.06
CA ARG A 47 25.10 -11.65 -14.28
C ARG A 47 24.20 -10.42 -14.36
N ARG A 48 22.98 -10.47 -13.77
CA ARG A 48 22.06 -9.32 -13.75
C ARG A 48 22.60 -8.09 -13.03
N PHE A 49 23.56 -8.27 -12.11
CA PHE A 49 24.18 -7.15 -11.41
C PHE A 49 25.06 -6.29 -12.30
N GLY A 50 25.75 -6.87 -13.30
CA GLY A 50 26.56 -6.10 -14.23
C GLY A 50 25.79 -4.95 -14.87
N PRO A 51 24.83 -5.24 -15.76
CA PRO A 51 24.04 -4.21 -16.41
C PRO A 51 23.18 -3.40 -15.45
N GLY A 52 22.63 -4.03 -14.39
CA GLY A 52 21.76 -3.36 -13.44
C GLY A 52 22.48 -2.30 -12.59
N ILE A 53 23.60 -2.66 -11.98
CA ILE A 53 24.37 -1.73 -11.14
C ILE A 53 25.04 -0.64 -11.98
N GLU A 54 25.51 -0.97 -13.19
CA GLU A 54 26.09 0.05 -14.08
C GLU A 54 25.02 1.08 -14.49
N LEU A 55 23.80 0.63 -14.78
CA LEU A 55 22.70 1.56 -15.08
C LEU A 55 22.33 2.42 -13.86
N LEU A 56 22.25 1.83 -12.66
CA LEU A 56 22.00 2.57 -11.42
C LEU A 56 23.10 3.64 -11.18
N ARG A 57 24.36 3.29 -11.38
CA ARG A 57 25.48 4.25 -11.24
C ARG A 57 25.40 5.39 -12.25
N SER A 58 24.99 5.12 -13.48
CA SER A 58 24.79 6.18 -14.48
C SER A 58 23.72 7.21 -14.06
N LEU A 59 22.83 6.82 -13.14
CA LEU A 59 21.83 7.68 -12.53
C LEU A 59 22.33 8.35 -11.23
N GLY A 60 23.57 8.09 -10.82
CA GLY A 60 24.16 8.62 -9.59
C GLY A 60 23.86 7.78 -8.34
N ALA A 61 23.39 6.54 -8.50
CA ALA A 61 23.22 5.61 -7.38
C ALA A 61 24.58 5.00 -7.01
N GLU A 62 25.09 5.34 -5.84
CA GLU A 62 26.30 4.72 -5.32
C GLU A 62 25.94 3.76 -4.18
N PRO A 63 26.55 2.53 -4.13
CA PRO A 63 26.36 1.63 -3.03
C PRO A 63 26.82 2.23 -1.70
N GLY A 64 25.87 2.37 -0.76
CA GLY A 64 26.14 2.90 0.59
C GLY A 64 26.24 1.81 1.66
N LEU A 65 25.83 0.56 1.34
CA LEU A 65 25.90 -0.57 2.24
C LEU A 65 26.37 -1.81 1.48
N ALA A 66 27.50 -2.39 1.88
CA ALA A 66 27.92 -3.71 1.43
C ALA A 66 27.23 -4.78 2.30
N PRO A 67 26.58 -5.80 1.68
CA PRO A 67 25.95 -6.86 2.47
C PRO A 67 26.99 -7.71 3.20
N GLU A 68 26.76 -7.92 4.50
CA GLU A 68 27.51 -8.83 5.37
C GLU A 68 26.58 -9.95 5.83
N PRO A 69 27.08 -11.17 6.07
CA PRO A 69 26.24 -12.29 6.49
C PRO A 69 25.46 -11.99 7.76
N ALA A 70 24.16 -12.31 7.75
CA ALA A 70 23.38 -12.38 8.96
C ALA A 70 23.96 -13.48 9.89
N SER A 71 23.91 -13.25 11.20
CA SER A 71 24.28 -14.25 12.19
C SER A 71 23.25 -15.39 12.24
N ASP A 72 23.64 -16.54 12.79
CA ASP A 72 22.73 -17.65 13.03
C ASP A 72 21.52 -17.21 13.88
N ASP A 73 21.78 -16.44 14.94
CA ASP A 73 20.73 -15.92 15.83
C ASP A 73 19.71 -15.04 15.05
N GLU A 74 20.15 -14.27 14.06
CA GLU A 74 19.27 -13.48 13.20
C GLU A 74 18.50 -14.37 12.22
N LEU A 75 19.14 -15.35 11.62
CA LEU A 75 18.49 -16.31 10.73
C LEU A 75 17.45 -17.16 11.49
N GLU A 76 17.72 -17.54 12.73
CA GLU A 76 16.82 -18.30 13.59
C GLU A 76 15.58 -17.51 14.06
N TRP A 77 15.48 -16.23 13.79
CA TRP A 77 14.22 -15.52 14.01
C TRP A 77 13.06 -16.16 13.23
N LEU A 78 13.32 -16.70 12.06
CA LEU A 78 12.30 -17.28 11.18
C LEU A 78 12.65 -18.68 10.67
N HIS A 79 13.92 -19.01 10.47
CA HIS A 79 14.33 -20.32 10.00
C HIS A 79 14.65 -21.26 11.19
N SER A 80 14.48 -22.57 11.00
CA SER A 80 14.78 -23.53 12.05
C SER A 80 16.30 -23.85 12.12
N ALA A 81 16.80 -24.12 13.33
CA ALA A 81 18.19 -24.48 13.52
C ALA A 81 18.63 -25.73 12.71
N ASP A 82 17.74 -26.73 12.58
CA ASP A 82 17.99 -27.91 11.75
C ASP A 82 18.16 -27.57 10.27
N TYR A 83 17.35 -26.59 9.78
CA TYR A 83 17.48 -26.10 8.42
C TYR A 83 18.80 -25.35 8.19
N LEU A 84 19.17 -24.46 9.11
CA LEU A 84 20.46 -23.77 9.04
C LEU A 84 21.62 -24.79 9.02
N ALA A 85 21.56 -25.83 9.88
CA ALA A 85 22.56 -26.88 9.89
C ALA A 85 22.61 -27.65 8.54
N ALA A 86 21.45 -27.91 7.91
CA ALA A 86 21.40 -28.51 6.58
C ALA A 86 22.07 -27.63 5.52
N VAL A 87 21.72 -26.30 5.47
CA VAL A 87 22.33 -25.37 4.50
C VAL A 87 23.86 -25.27 4.70
N LYS A 88 24.34 -25.25 5.94
CA LYS A 88 25.80 -25.25 6.24
C LYS A 88 26.48 -26.51 5.73
N ARG A 89 25.86 -27.69 5.89
CA ARG A 89 26.41 -28.93 5.31
C ARG A 89 26.56 -28.83 3.79
N PHE A 90 25.59 -28.23 3.11
CA PHE A 90 25.67 -28.00 1.65
C PHE A 90 26.69 -26.94 1.26
N SER A 91 27.00 -25.97 2.15
CA SER A 91 28.10 -25.03 1.95
C SER A 91 29.45 -25.75 1.90
N ASP A 92 29.62 -26.75 2.77
CA ASP A 92 30.86 -27.52 2.88
C ASP A 92 30.92 -28.65 1.84
N ASP A 93 29.80 -29.35 1.61
CA ASP A 93 29.69 -30.47 0.66
C ASP A 93 28.44 -30.35 -0.22
N PRO A 94 28.53 -29.66 -1.37
CA PRO A 94 27.43 -29.53 -2.32
C PRO A 94 26.96 -30.85 -2.96
N GLY A 95 27.77 -31.93 -2.84
CA GLY A 95 27.45 -33.24 -3.41
C GLY A 95 26.57 -34.11 -2.53
N GLY A 96 26.13 -33.62 -1.39
CA GLY A 96 25.28 -34.37 -0.45
C GLY A 96 23.92 -34.77 -1.02
N PRO A 97 23.22 -35.73 -0.40
CA PRO A 97 21.88 -36.11 -0.83
C PRO A 97 20.90 -34.95 -0.66
N PRO A 98 19.88 -34.81 -1.57
CA PRO A 98 18.91 -33.73 -1.47
C PRO A 98 18.19 -33.70 -0.12
N GLU A 99 18.15 -32.53 0.51
CA GLU A 99 17.53 -32.30 1.83
C GLU A 99 16.99 -30.87 1.91
N ALA A 100 15.90 -30.68 2.61
CA ALA A 100 15.35 -29.36 2.96
C ALA A 100 15.16 -28.42 1.75
N GLY A 101 14.76 -28.95 0.59
CA GLY A 101 14.56 -28.20 -0.65
C GLY A 101 15.84 -27.94 -1.45
N ILE A 102 17.02 -28.21 -0.90
CA ILE A 102 18.30 -28.04 -1.59
C ILE A 102 18.68 -29.36 -2.29
N GLY A 103 19.02 -29.28 -3.58
CA GLY A 103 19.36 -30.45 -4.40
C GLY A 103 19.19 -30.18 -5.88
N PRO A 104 19.16 -31.23 -6.72
CA PRO A 104 18.89 -31.08 -8.14
C PRO A 104 17.52 -30.44 -8.39
N GLY A 105 17.47 -29.40 -9.23
CA GLY A 105 16.26 -28.67 -9.57
C GLY A 105 16.41 -27.17 -9.33
N ASP A 106 15.44 -26.58 -8.65
CA ASP A 106 15.33 -25.11 -8.50
C ASP A 106 16.35 -24.50 -7.55
N ASP A 107 16.78 -25.26 -6.53
CA ASP A 107 17.71 -24.79 -5.50
C ASP A 107 18.95 -25.70 -5.42
N PRO A 108 19.83 -25.73 -6.45
CA PRO A 108 21.00 -26.58 -6.46
C PRO A 108 22.03 -26.11 -5.42
N ALA A 109 22.63 -27.08 -4.72
CA ALA A 109 23.69 -26.78 -3.77
C ALA A 109 24.95 -26.23 -4.48
N PHE A 110 25.65 -25.32 -3.83
CA PHE A 110 26.96 -24.82 -4.24
C PHE A 110 27.81 -24.49 -3.02
N ALA A 111 29.15 -24.56 -3.18
CA ALA A 111 30.06 -24.23 -2.10
C ALA A 111 29.89 -22.79 -1.62
N GLY A 112 29.72 -22.60 -0.31
CA GLY A 112 29.47 -21.29 0.27
C GLY A 112 28.00 -20.80 0.15
N ILE A 113 27.06 -21.70 -0.10
CA ILE A 113 25.62 -21.35 -0.23
C ILE A 113 25.07 -20.69 1.03
N HIS A 114 25.53 -21.15 2.23
CA HIS A 114 25.12 -20.53 3.50
C HIS A 114 25.59 -19.07 3.58
N GLU A 115 26.88 -18.83 3.37
CA GLU A 115 27.49 -17.50 3.47
C GLU A 115 26.90 -16.53 2.44
N ALA A 116 26.64 -17.01 1.22
CA ALA A 116 26.02 -16.24 0.16
C ALA A 116 24.58 -15.84 0.49
N ALA A 117 23.76 -16.81 0.93
CA ALA A 117 22.38 -16.56 1.33
C ALA A 117 22.28 -15.70 2.60
N ALA A 118 23.15 -15.96 3.59
CA ALA A 118 23.22 -15.15 4.81
C ALA A 118 23.64 -13.72 4.51
N ALA A 119 24.49 -13.47 3.50
CA ALA A 119 24.84 -12.11 3.09
C ALA A 119 23.66 -11.35 2.48
N VAL A 120 22.82 -12.01 1.69
CA VAL A 120 21.58 -11.38 1.19
C VAL A 120 20.66 -11.01 2.35
N ALA A 121 20.44 -11.94 3.28
CA ALA A 121 19.62 -11.73 4.48
C ALA A 121 20.17 -10.59 5.36
N GLY A 122 21.47 -10.59 5.62
CA GLY A 122 22.12 -9.56 6.42
C GLY A 122 22.06 -8.17 5.78
N GLY A 123 22.18 -8.09 4.46
CA GLY A 123 21.97 -6.84 3.71
C GLY A 123 20.58 -6.26 3.95
N SER A 124 19.52 -7.08 3.84
CA SER A 124 18.13 -6.67 4.08
C SER A 124 17.89 -6.27 5.55
N ILE A 125 18.43 -7.02 6.52
CA ILE A 125 18.33 -6.68 7.94
C ILE A 125 19.02 -5.33 8.22
N ARG A 126 20.26 -5.11 7.74
CA ARG A 126 21.01 -3.86 7.96
C ARG A 126 20.34 -2.66 7.26
N ALA A 127 19.77 -2.85 6.06
CA ALA A 127 18.97 -1.83 5.38
C ALA A 127 17.75 -1.41 6.23
N MET A 128 17.01 -2.38 6.76
CA MET A 128 15.90 -2.10 7.67
C MET A 128 16.37 -1.36 8.93
N GLU A 129 17.49 -1.75 9.51
CA GLU A 129 18.06 -1.06 10.68
C GLU A 129 18.42 0.39 10.40
N ALA A 130 18.98 0.70 9.23
CA ALA A 130 19.29 2.07 8.85
C ALA A 130 17.99 2.93 8.77
N ILE A 131 16.91 2.38 8.23
CA ILE A 131 15.58 3.01 8.22
C ILE A 131 15.07 3.20 9.64
N LEU A 132 15.14 2.19 10.48
CA LEU A 132 14.64 2.24 11.87
C LEU A 132 15.40 3.25 12.73
N ARG A 133 16.71 3.41 12.51
CA ARG A 133 17.52 4.43 13.18
C ARG A 133 17.33 5.83 12.62
N GLY A 134 16.56 5.99 11.51
CA GLY A 134 16.34 7.27 10.84
C GLY A 134 17.56 7.80 10.10
N GLU A 135 18.51 6.94 9.75
CA GLU A 135 19.69 7.30 8.96
C GLU A 135 19.29 7.57 7.50
N VAL A 136 18.28 6.85 7.00
CA VAL A 136 17.67 7.01 5.69
C VAL A 136 16.15 6.81 5.77
N GLU A 137 15.41 7.42 4.87
CA GLU A 137 13.97 7.17 4.71
C GLU A 137 13.73 5.93 3.83
N HIS A 138 14.54 5.77 2.79
CA HIS A 138 14.45 4.69 1.81
C HIS A 138 15.73 3.89 1.71
N ALA A 139 15.59 2.57 1.54
CA ALA A 139 16.68 1.68 1.21
C ALA A 139 16.26 0.74 0.08
N TYR A 140 17.20 0.35 -0.77
CA TYR A 140 16.97 -0.55 -1.89
C TYR A 140 18.05 -1.62 -1.99
N GLN A 141 17.63 -2.89 -1.98
CA GLN A 141 18.50 -4.05 -2.21
C GLN A 141 18.07 -4.79 -3.49
N PRO A 142 18.63 -4.48 -4.66
CA PRO A 142 18.25 -5.12 -5.91
C PRO A 142 18.52 -6.63 -5.95
N GLY A 143 19.47 -7.12 -5.15
CA GLY A 143 19.79 -8.55 -5.03
C GLY A 143 19.00 -9.31 -3.97
N GLY A 144 18.13 -8.63 -3.20
CA GLY A 144 17.20 -9.23 -2.27
C GLY A 144 15.88 -9.62 -2.92
N GLY A 145 14.89 -9.95 -2.10
CA GLY A 145 13.56 -10.37 -2.57
C GLY A 145 13.40 -11.88 -2.67
N LEU A 146 14.15 -12.65 -1.88
CA LEU A 146 14.11 -14.11 -1.87
C LEU A 146 12.89 -14.61 -1.09
N HIS A 147 11.70 -14.37 -1.62
CA HIS A 147 10.41 -14.45 -0.94
C HIS A 147 9.82 -15.88 -0.81
N HIS A 148 10.44 -16.90 -1.44
CA HIS A 148 9.91 -18.27 -1.41
C HIS A 148 10.49 -19.14 -0.28
N ALA A 149 11.63 -18.77 0.31
CA ALA A 149 12.23 -19.60 1.35
C ALA A 149 11.30 -19.75 2.55
N MET A 150 11.11 -21.00 2.97
CA MET A 150 10.24 -21.38 4.07
C MET A 150 11.02 -21.51 5.39
N ARG A 151 10.33 -21.73 6.50
CA ARG A 151 10.96 -21.93 7.80
C ARG A 151 12.03 -23.04 7.81
N ALA A 152 11.81 -24.13 7.07
CA ALA A 152 12.63 -25.33 7.14
C ALA A 152 13.03 -25.88 5.77
N ARG A 153 12.92 -25.07 4.72
CA ARG A 153 13.32 -25.51 3.37
C ARG A 153 13.58 -24.33 2.44
N ALA A 154 14.52 -24.53 1.51
CA ALA A 154 14.70 -23.72 0.32
C ALA A 154 13.54 -23.96 -0.68
N SER A 155 13.22 -22.98 -1.50
CA SER A 155 12.17 -23.07 -2.51
C SER A 155 12.32 -21.91 -3.51
N GLY A 156 12.08 -22.17 -4.80
CA GLY A 156 11.98 -21.12 -5.81
C GLY A 156 13.21 -20.22 -5.90
N PHE A 157 14.40 -20.80 -5.92
CA PHE A 157 15.69 -20.09 -5.96
C PHE A 157 16.03 -19.33 -4.66
N CYS A 158 15.30 -19.57 -3.58
CA CYS A 158 15.43 -18.86 -2.31
C CYS A 158 15.89 -19.81 -1.19
N VAL A 159 17.07 -19.53 -0.63
CA VAL A 159 17.64 -20.30 0.49
C VAL A 159 17.21 -19.70 1.83
N TYR A 160 17.44 -18.42 2.08
CA TYR A 160 16.92 -17.70 3.24
C TYR A 160 16.00 -16.58 2.79
N ASN A 161 14.91 -16.35 3.54
CA ASN A 161 13.93 -15.33 3.23
C ASN A 161 14.38 -13.98 3.79
N ASP A 162 15.15 -13.24 3.01
CA ASP A 162 15.71 -11.95 3.40
C ASP A 162 14.63 -10.89 3.66
N VAL A 163 13.55 -10.92 2.88
CA VAL A 163 12.40 -10.02 3.02
C VAL A 163 11.70 -10.25 4.35
N ALA A 164 11.37 -11.52 4.66
CA ALA A 164 10.71 -11.86 5.91
C ALA A 164 11.61 -11.54 7.13
N LEU A 165 12.92 -11.73 7.01
CA LEU A 165 13.87 -11.38 8.08
C LEU A 165 13.95 -9.86 8.31
N ALA A 166 13.93 -9.05 7.25
CA ALA A 166 13.81 -7.59 7.38
C ALA A 166 12.50 -7.17 8.05
N ILE A 167 11.38 -7.82 7.69
CA ILE A 167 10.09 -7.63 8.36
C ILE A 167 10.18 -8.01 9.83
N ALA A 168 10.76 -9.18 10.15
CA ALA A 168 10.96 -9.64 11.53
C ALA A 168 11.80 -8.66 12.35
N ARG A 169 12.82 -8.03 11.74
CA ARG A 169 13.61 -6.98 12.40
C ARG A 169 12.75 -5.79 12.82
N ALA A 170 11.88 -5.30 11.96
CA ALA A 170 10.94 -4.22 12.28
C ALA A 170 9.89 -4.65 13.32
N ARG A 171 9.39 -5.90 13.22
CA ARG A 171 8.45 -6.48 14.19
C ARG A 171 9.01 -6.59 15.61
N ARG A 172 10.31 -6.81 15.75
CA ARG A 172 10.99 -6.84 17.05
C ARG A 172 11.01 -5.48 17.76
N GLU A 173 10.83 -4.38 17.03
CA GLU A 173 10.55 -3.03 17.57
C GLU A 173 9.05 -2.79 17.82
N GLY A 174 8.19 -3.79 17.61
CA GLY A 174 6.75 -3.66 17.77
C GLY A 174 6.03 -2.94 16.63
N LEU A 175 6.72 -2.63 15.53
CA LEU A 175 6.16 -1.85 14.41
C LEU A 175 5.23 -2.69 13.54
N ARG A 176 4.17 -2.07 13.01
CA ARG A 176 3.31 -2.68 11.98
C ARG A 176 3.96 -2.55 10.62
N VAL A 177 4.06 -3.67 9.91
CA VAL A 177 4.72 -3.74 8.61
C VAL A 177 3.72 -4.08 7.52
N LEU A 178 3.63 -3.22 6.51
CA LEU A 178 2.96 -3.55 5.25
C LEU A 178 4.01 -4.13 4.29
N TYR A 179 3.78 -5.35 3.84
CA TYR A 179 4.53 -5.96 2.75
C TYR A 179 3.72 -5.96 1.46
N VAL A 180 4.28 -5.42 0.39
CA VAL A 180 3.70 -5.41 -0.96
C VAL A 180 4.60 -6.19 -1.89
N ASP A 181 4.12 -7.33 -2.37
CA ASP A 181 4.82 -8.20 -3.30
C ASP A 181 4.30 -7.96 -4.72
N LEU A 182 5.18 -7.50 -5.59
CA LEU A 182 4.89 -7.19 -6.99
C LEU A 182 5.59 -8.14 -7.97
N ASP A 183 6.26 -9.17 -7.45
CA ASP A 183 6.78 -10.30 -8.23
C ASP A 183 5.64 -11.04 -8.92
N VAL A 184 5.93 -11.69 -10.04
CA VAL A 184 4.92 -12.49 -10.74
C VAL A 184 4.55 -13.77 -10.00
N HIS A 185 5.44 -14.27 -9.13
CA HIS A 185 5.18 -15.43 -8.29
C HIS A 185 4.56 -15.03 -6.95
N HIS A 186 3.72 -15.88 -6.40
CA HIS A 186 3.19 -15.68 -5.06
C HIS A 186 4.31 -15.70 -4.01
N GLY A 187 4.40 -14.68 -3.16
CA GLY A 187 5.37 -14.60 -2.06
C GLY A 187 5.01 -15.54 -0.90
N ASP A 188 4.92 -16.83 -1.21
CA ASP A 188 4.41 -17.88 -0.32
C ASP A 188 5.25 -18.05 0.95
N GLY A 189 6.57 -17.87 0.86
CA GLY A 189 7.47 -17.94 2.01
C GLY A 189 7.24 -16.78 2.98
N VAL A 190 7.11 -15.54 2.49
CA VAL A 190 6.84 -14.39 3.36
C VAL A 190 5.44 -14.52 3.99
N GLN A 191 4.43 -14.91 3.20
CA GLN A 191 3.10 -15.20 3.71
C GLN A 191 3.15 -16.26 4.82
N ALA A 192 3.77 -17.42 4.58
CA ALA A 192 3.81 -18.54 5.53
C ALA A 192 4.53 -18.16 6.82
N LEU A 193 5.62 -17.40 6.75
CA LEU A 193 6.41 -16.98 7.91
C LEU A 193 5.69 -15.95 8.80
N HIS A 194 4.73 -15.20 8.24
CA HIS A 194 3.98 -14.16 8.96
C HIS A 194 2.47 -14.42 9.05
N PHE A 195 1.99 -15.60 8.64
CA PHE A 195 0.57 -15.94 8.52
C PHE A 195 -0.23 -15.81 9.82
N HIS A 196 0.44 -15.84 10.96
CA HIS A 196 -0.12 -15.73 12.29
C HIS A 196 0.25 -14.41 13.01
N ASP A 197 0.98 -13.49 12.36
CA ASP A 197 1.38 -12.22 12.96
C ASP A 197 0.42 -11.08 12.56
N PRO A 198 -0.46 -10.62 13.46
CA PRO A 198 -1.40 -9.54 13.16
C PRO A 198 -0.71 -8.19 12.88
N GLY A 199 0.56 -8.04 13.20
CA GLY A 199 1.34 -6.83 12.93
C GLY A 199 2.01 -6.82 11.56
N VAL A 200 1.77 -7.82 10.71
CA VAL A 200 2.29 -7.88 9.33
C VAL A 200 1.11 -8.05 8.38
N LEU A 201 0.90 -7.08 7.52
CA LEU A 201 -0.04 -7.19 6.39
C LEU A 201 0.74 -7.53 5.13
N THR A 202 0.52 -8.73 4.57
CA THR A 202 1.08 -9.13 3.27
C THR A 202 0.06 -8.92 2.16
N ILE A 203 0.48 -8.33 1.04
CA ILE A 203 -0.33 -8.17 -0.17
C ILE A 203 0.51 -8.64 -1.35
N SER A 204 0.11 -9.71 -2.03
CA SER A 204 0.83 -10.27 -3.18
C SER A 204 -0.02 -10.21 -4.46
N PHE A 205 0.56 -9.62 -5.53
CA PHE A 205 -0.03 -9.54 -6.87
C PHE A 205 0.72 -10.47 -7.79
N HIS A 206 0.18 -11.64 -8.05
CA HIS A 206 0.90 -12.71 -8.73
C HIS A 206 0.05 -13.38 -9.82
N GLU A 207 0.71 -14.05 -10.75
CA GLU A 207 0.02 -14.93 -11.67
C GLU A 207 -0.60 -16.09 -10.88
N SER A 208 -1.82 -16.46 -11.24
CA SER A 208 -2.60 -17.48 -10.53
C SER A 208 -1.81 -18.78 -10.32
N GLY A 209 -1.82 -19.31 -9.10
CA GLY A 209 -1.23 -20.59 -8.76
C GLY A 209 -1.79 -21.79 -9.55
N ARG A 210 -2.83 -21.60 -10.36
CA ARG A 210 -3.32 -22.60 -11.31
C ARG A 210 -2.43 -22.75 -12.54
N SER A 211 -1.64 -21.72 -12.85
CA SER A 211 -0.78 -21.65 -14.05
C SER A 211 0.69 -21.48 -13.73
N LEU A 212 1.03 -21.02 -12.53
CA LEU A 212 2.40 -20.69 -12.17
C LEU A 212 2.78 -21.25 -10.78
N PHE A 213 4.09 -21.54 -10.62
CA PHE A 213 4.70 -21.82 -9.33
C PHE A 213 4.43 -20.64 -8.33
N PRO A 214 4.26 -20.87 -7.04
CA PRO A 214 4.33 -22.15 -6.31
C PRO A 214 2.99 -22.92 -6.24
N GLY A 215 1.95 -22.47 -6.90
CA GLY A 215 0.65 -23.12 -6.88
C GLY A 215 -0.26 -22.73 -5.71
N THR A 216 0.09 -21.68 -4.97
CA THR A 216 -0.61 -21.12 -3.79
C THR A 216 -1.06 -19.68 -4.04
N GLY A 217 -1.55 -18.97 -3.04
CA GLY A 217 -1.98 -17.58 -3.14
C GLY A 217 -3.43 -17.42 -3.56
N SER A 218 -4.31 -18.26 -3.03
CA SER A 218 -5.74 -18.11 -3.23
C SER A 218 -6.29 -16.91 -2.46
N VAL A 219 -7.37 -16.29 -2.97
CA VAL A 219 -8.01 -15.12 -2.36
C VAL A 219 -8.58 -15.37 -0.96
N ASP A 220 -8.78 -16.61 -0.59
CA ASP A 220 -9.30 -17.06 0.72
C ASP A 220 -8.19 -17.38 1.74
N GLU A 221 -6.91 -17.30 1.37
CA GLU A 221 -5.78 -17.38 2.30
C GLU A 221 -5.60 -16.04 3.02
N LEU A 222 -6.41 -15.79 4.06
CA LEU A 222 -6.55 -14.47 4.70
C LEU A 222 -5.74 -14.29 5.99
N GLY A 223 -4.92 -15.26 6.37
CA GLY A 223 -4.29 -15.34 7.70
C GLY A 223 -5.19 -16.06 8.70
N GLU A 224 -4.65 -16.41 9.86
CA GLU A 224 -5.36 -17.23 10.86
C GLU A 224 -5.41 -16.59 12.25
N GLY A 225 -6.47 -16.94 13.00
CA GLY A 225 -6.64 -16.54 14.39
C GLY A 225 -6.65 -15.02 14.54
N SER A 226 -5.73 -14.50 15.35
CA SER A 226 -5.59 -13.04 15.57
C SER A 226 -5.03 -12.27 14.38
N ALA A 227 -4.58 -12.95 13.33
CA ALA A 227 -4.06 -12.36 12.09
C ALA A 227 -5.05 -12.49 10.91
N ALA A 228 -6.30 -12.92 11.15
CA ALA A 228 -7.28 -13.03 10.10
C ALA A 228 -7.54 -11.67 9.41
N GLY A 229 -7.30 -11.60 8.10
CA GLY A 229 -7.39 -10.40 7.28
C GLY A 229 -6.04 -9.74 6.97
N THR A 230 -4.92 -10.27 7.49
CA THR A 230 -3.58 -9.70 7.25
C THR A 230 -2.78 -10.43 6.17
N SER A 231 -3.31 -11.46 5.55
CA SER A 231 -2.77 -12.07 4.34
C SER A 231 -3.71 -11.81 3.19
N VAL A 232 -3.22 -11.22 2.10
CA VAL A 232 -4.05 -10.80 0.98
C VAL A 232 -3.40 -11.20 -0.33
N ASN A 233 -4.12 -11.98 -1.13
CA ASN A 233 -3.68 -12.50 -2.41
C ASN A 233 -4.55 -11.96 -3.55
N VAL A 234 -3.90 -11.49 -4.61
CA VAL A 234 -4.53 -10.99 -5.83
C VAL A 234 -4.03 -11.84 -7.00
N PRO A 235 -4.53 -13.10 -7.13
CA PRO A 235 -4.16 -13.96 -8.25
C PRO A 235 -4.73 -13.40 -9.56
N LEU A 236 -3.88 -13.31 -10.57
CA LEU A 236 -4.19 -12.78 -11.90
C LEU A 236 -4.05 -13.87 -12.96
N GLU A 237 -4.88 -13.83 -13.98
CA GLU A 237 -4.79 -14.78 -15.08
C GLU A 237 -3.59 -14.47 -16.00
N PRO A 238 -3.01 -15.50 -16.64
CA PRO A 238 -2.05 -15.30 -17.72
C PRO A 238 -2.53 -14.28 -18.74
N LEU A 239 -1.62 -13.50 -19.29
CA LEU A 239 -1.87 -12.40 -20.22
C LEU A 239 -2.67 -11.23 -19.60
N CYS A 240 -2.73 -11.12 -18.26
CA CYS A 240 -3.18 -9.90 -17.63
C CYS A 240 -2.19 -8.77 -17.96
N GLY A 241 -2.71 -7.71 -18.56
CA GLY A 241 -1.91 -6.59 -19.05
C GLY A 241 -1.62 -5.52 -17.99
N PRO A 242 -0.77 -4.53 -18.35
CA PRO A 242 -0.28 -3.52 -17.40
C PRO A 242 -1.40 -2.67 -16.80
N ASP A 243 -2.40 -2.29 -17.57
CA ASP A 243 -3.50 -1.43 -17.09
C ASP A 243 -4.34 -2.13 -16.02
N ALA A 244 -4.70 -3.40 -16.25
CA ALA A 244 -5.51 -4.17 -15.31
C ALA A 244 -4.73 -4.49 -14.02
N TRP A 245 -3.45 -4.86 -14.15
CA TRP A 245 -2.55 -5.08 -13.03
C TRP A 245 -2.37 -3.82 -12.20
N LEU A 246 -2.04 -2.69 -12.83
CA LEU A 246 -1.84 -1.42 -12.14
C LEU A 246 -3.12 -0.90 -11.49
N ALA A 247 -4.29 -1.11 -12.13
CA ALA A 247 -5.59 -0.80 -11.53
C ALA A 247 -5.85 -1.66 -10.28
N ALA A 248 -5.45 -2.94 -10.29
CA ALA A 248 -5.54 -3.80 -9.11
C ALA A 248 -4.64 -3.28 -7.97
N VAL A 249 -3.38 -2.96 -8.25
CA VAL A 249 -2.43 -2.40 -7.27
C VAL A 249 -2.99 -1.08 -6.67
N ARG A 250 -3.44 -0.16 -7.52
CA ARG A 250 -4.02 1.14 -7.11
C ARG A 250 -5.31 0.98 -6.29
N SER A 251 -6.07 -0.06 -6.53
CA SER A 251 -7.33 -0.32 -5.81
C SER A 251 -7.11 -0.99 -4.44
N VAL A 252 -6.19 -1.94 -4.36
CA VAL A 252 -6.02 -2.79 -3.17
C VAL A 252 -5.06 -2.17 -2.16
N VAL A 253 -3.85 -1.79 -2.59
CA VAL A 253 -2.77 -1.39 -1.67
C VAL A 253 -3.13 -0.15 -0.83
N PRO A 254 -3.58 0.98 -1.40
CA PRO A 254 -3.91 2.15 -0.58
C PRO A 254 -5.08 1.90 0.37
N THR A 255 -6.06 1.11 -0.06
CA THR A 255 -7.24 0.79 0.76
C THR A 255 -6.87 -0.01 2.01
N LEU A 256 -6.06 -1.06 1.84
CA LEU A 256 -5.66 -1.92 2.95
C LEU A 256 -4.61 -1.25 3.84
N ALA A 257 -3.66 -0.51 3.25
CA ALA A 257 -2.72 0.29 4.00
C ALA A 257 -3.42 1.31 4.92
N ALA A 258 -4.50 1.92 4.44
CA ALA A 258 -5.29 2.84 5.25
C ALA A 258 -5.99 2.15 6.43
N ALA A 259 -6.50 0.94 6.23
CA ALA A 259 -7.14 0.17 7.29
C ALA A 259 -6.13 -0.37 8.31
N PHE A 260 -4.92 -0.70 7.86
CA PHE A 260 -3.86 -1.30 8.68
C PHE A 260 -3.02 -0.26 9.44
N GLY A 261 -2.75 0.90 8.85
CA GLY A 261 -1.90 1.95 9.42
C GLY A 261 -0.46 1.49 9.65
N PRO A 262 0.32 1.18 8.60
CA PRO A 262 1.68 0.68 8.75
C PRO A 262 2.64 1.73 9.32
N ASP A 263 3.62 1.28 10.09
CA ASP A 263 4.72 2.09 10.60
C ASP A 263 5.95 2.06 9.66
N VAL A 264 6.03 1.03 8.80
CA VAL A 264 7.04 0.85 7.75
C VAL A 264 6.46 0.04 6.60
N ILE A 265 6.90 0.32 5.38
CA ILE A 265 6.55 -0.43 4.18
C ILE A 265 7.78 -1.21 3.69
N VAL A 266 7.56 -2.48 3.38
CA VAL A 266 8.52 -3.34 2.67
C VAL A 266 7.88 -3.71 1.34
N SER A 267 8.64 -3.66 0.24
CA SER A 267 8.11 -4.07 -1.06
C SER A 267 9.12 -4.85 -1.88
N GLN A 268 8.63 -5.87 -2.58
CA GLN A 268 9.39 -6.66 -3.52
C GLN A 268 8.99 -6.28 -4.94
N HIS A 269 9.99 -5.97 -5.78
CA HIS A 269 9.84 -5.47 -7.13
C HIS A 269 10.47 -6.43 -8.15
N GLY A 270 10.00 -7.68 -8.16
CA GLY A 270 10.36 -8.64 -9.20
C GLY A 270 10.01 -8.11 -10.59
N ALA A 271 10.88 -8.35 -11.54
CA ALA A 271 10.75 -7.89 -12.91
C ALA A 271 10.19 -8.97 -13.85
N ASP A 272 9.89 -10.16 -13.32
CA ASP A 272 9.50 -11.36 -14.07
C ASP A 272 8.04 -11.37 -14.53
N GLY A 273 7.20 -10.43 -14.07
CA GLY A 273 5.89 -10.18 -14.66
C GLY A 273 5.93 -9.50 -16.03
N HIS A 274 7.09 -9.06 -16.51
CA HIS A 274 7.23 -8.37 -17.78
C HIS A 274 6.96 -9.28 -18.97
N VAL A 275 6.35 -8.74 -20.04
CA VAL A 275 5.99 -9.48 -21.25
C VAL A 275 7.17 -10.22 -21.92
N TRP A 276 8.40 -9.79 -21.68
CA TRP A 276 9.60 -10.42 -22.22
C TRP A 276 10.29 -11.39 -21.25
N ASP A 277 9.75 -11.57 -20.06
CA ASP A 277 10.33 -12.54 -19.12
C ASP A 277 10.01 -13.97 -19.57
N PRO A 278 11.01 -14.89 -19.55
CA PRO A 278 10.83 -16.24 -20.03
C PRO A 278 10.10 -17.19 -19.07
N LEU A 279 9.95 -16.82 -17.79
CA LEU A 279 9.45 -17.76 -16.75
C LEU A 279 7.99 -17.55 -16.36
N ALA A 280 7.33 -16.51 -16.88
CA ALA A 280 5.95 -16.21 -16.52
C ALA A 280 5.12 -15.74 -17.71
N HIS A 281 3.84 -15.48 -17.48
CA HIS A 281 2.88 -15.23 -18.57
C HIS A 281 2.06 -13.96 -18.36
N LEU A 282 2.32 -13.13 -17.34
CA LEU A 282 1.77 -11.80 -17.30
C LEU A 282 2.35 -10.95 -18.45
N SER A 283 1.64 -9.89 -18.81
CA SER A 283 2.05 -9.03 -19.92
C SER A 283 2.33 -7.61 -19.44
N LEU A 284 3.14 -7.48 -18.38
CA LEU A 284 3.45 -6.18 -17.78
C LEU A 284 4.50 -5.42 -18.60
N THR A 285 4.66 -4.14 -18.25
CA THR A 285 5.64 -3.22 -18.81
C THR A 285 6.47 -2.59 -17.71
N THR A 286 7.68 -2.14 -18.03
CA THR A 286 8.51 -1.37 -17.08
C THR A 286 7.83 -0.08 -16.66
N THR A 287 7.02 0.54 -17.52
CA THR A 287 6.20 1.72 -17.18
C THR A 287 5.25 1.43 -16.03
N ALA A 288 4.49 0.32 -16.10
CA ALA A 288 3.57 -0.08 -15.03
C ALA A 288 4.30 -0.41 -13.73
N MET A 289 5.46 -1.10 -13.82
CA MET A 289 6.31 -1.42 -12.67
C MET A 289 6.83 -0.14 -11.99
N GLY A 290 7.31 0.83 -12.77
CA GLY A 290 7.76 2.13 -12.25
C GLY A 290 6.63 2.93 -11.60
N GLU A 291 5.42 2.89 -12.16
CA GLU A 291 4.26 3.55 -11.55
C GLU A 291 3.84 2.89 -10.24
N ALA A 292 3.93 1.56 -10.14
CA ALA A 292 3.68 0.87 -8.88
C ALA A 292 4.72 1.22 -7.81
N ALA A 293 6.01 1.31 -8.17
CA ALA A 293 7.05 1.77 -7.26
C ALA A 293 6.79 3.20 -6.76
N ARG A 294 6.43 4.12 -7.65
CA ARG A 294 6.01 5.49 -7.27
C ARG A 294 4.76 5.52 -6.38
N LEU A 295 3.83 4.56 -6.55
CA LEU A 295 2.67 4.44 -5.65
C LEU A 295 3.10 4.03 -4.24
N VAL A 296 4.00 3.04 -4.12
CA VAL A 296 4.52 2.56 -2.83
C VAL A 296 5.29 3.67 -2.12
N ASP A 297 6.13 4.41 -2.82
CA ASP A 297 6.84 5.59 -2.32
C ASP A 297 5.87 6.63 -1.71
N ARG A 298 4.91 7.10 -2.51
CA ARG A 298 3.89 8.05 -2.01
C ARG A 298 3.13 7.51 -0.79
N LEU A 299 2.88 6.21 -0.75
CA LEU A 299 2.20 5.58 0.37
C LEU A 299 3.10 5.54 1.61
N ALA A 300 4.39 5.29 1.46
CA ALA A 300 5.37 5.31 2.54
C ALA A 300 5.41 6.70 3.22
N HIS A 301 5.47 7.76 2.43
CA HIS A 301 5.42 9.13 2.98
C HIS A 301 4.09 9.45 3.66
N ARG A 302 2.97 9.03 3.09
CA ARG A 302 1.64 9.31 3.66
C ARG A 302 1.32 8.48 4.90
N ARG A 303 1.86 7.26 5.05
CA ARG A 303 1.40 6.27 6.03
C ARG A 303 2.49 5.76 6.96
N ALA A 304 3.74 5.77 6.53
CA ALA A 304 4.85 5.16 7.24
C ALA A 304 6.00 6.17 7.51
N ARG A 305 5.71 7.47 7.50
CA ARG A 305 6.70 8.54 7.76
C ARG A 305 7.92 8.47 6.83
N GLY A 306 7.73 8.10 5.58
CA GLY A 306 8.79 7.88 4.62
C GLY A 306 9.52 6.55 4.75
N ARG A 307 9.25 5.70 5.72
CA ARG A 307 9.98 4.45 5.95
C ARG A 307 9.63 3.42 4.89
N TRP A 308 10.54 3.22 3.94
CA TRP A 308 10.36 2.27 2.86
C TRP A 308 11.64 1.47 2.58
N PHE A 309 11.52 0.15 2.67
CA PHE A 309 12.54 -0.80 2.22
C PHE A 309 12.04 -1.52 0.96
N ALA A 310 12.73 -1.33 -0.16
CA ALA A 310 12.47 -1.99 -1.42
C ALA A 310 13.51 -3.09 -1.69
N THR A 311 13.07 -4.21 -2.26
CA THR A 311 13.97 -5.24 -2.79
C THR A 311 13.77 -5.43 -4.29
N GLY A 312 14.72 -6.09 -4.94
CA GLY A 312 14.49 -6.66 -6.26
C GLY A 312 13.52 -7.82 -6.16
N GLY A 313 13.92 -8.97 -6.66
CA GLY A 313 13.11 -10.20 -6.74
C GLY A 313 13.48 -10.99 -7.98
N GLY A 314 12.51 -11.70 -8.56
CA GLY A 314 12.64 -12.37 -9.84
C GLY A 314 12.93 -11.40 -10.98
N GLY A 315 13.16 -11.97 -12.13
CA GLY A 315 13.51 -11.25 -13.36
C GLY A 315 14.66 -11.90 -14.09
N TYR A 316 14.36 -12.42 -15.28
CA TYR A 316 15.22 -13.34 -16.04
C TYR A 316 15.54 -12.83 -17.44
N ALA A 317 14.86 -11.78 -17.90
CA ALA A 317 15.28 -10.96 -19.03
C ALA A 317 16.35 -9.96 -18.57
N ILE A 318 17.57 -10.48 -18.39
CA ILE A 318 18.68 -9.88 -17.62
C ILE A 318 19.13 -8.52 -18.18
N TYR A 319 19.10 -8.34 -19.49
CA TYR A 319 19.61 -7.13 -20.15
C TYR A 319 18.49 -6.18 -20.57
N ARG A 320 17.36 -6.74 -21.03
CA ARG A 320 16.25 -5.92 -21.56
C ARG A 320 15.34 -5.34 -20.46
N VAL A 321 15.13 -6.05 -19.35
CA VAL A 321 14.08 -5.72 -18.37
C VAL A 321 14.67 -5.37 -17.01
N VAL A 322 15.44 -6.28 -16.41
CA VAL A 322 15.91 -6.16 -15.03
C VAL A 322 16.61 -4.83 -14.72
N PRO A 323 17.56 -4.34 -15.55
CA PRO A 323 18.25 -3.07 -15.28
C PRO A 323 17.29 -1.88 -15.25
N ARG A 324 16.31 -1.85 -16.16
CA ARG A 324 15.31 -0.79 -16.26
C ARG A 324 14.34 -0.82 -15.08
N ALA A 325 13.84 -1.98 -14.70
CA ALA A 325 12.96 -2.16 -13.54
C ALA A 325 13.66 -1.73 -12.24
N TRP A 326 14.93 -2.14 -12.06
CA TRP A 326 15.74 -1.70 -10.92
C TRP A 326 15.96 -0.19 -10.90
N ALA A 327 16.27 0.40 -12.07
CA ALA A 327 16.46 1.83 -12.20
C ALA A 327 15.18 2.62 -11.87
N LEU A 328 14.01 2.17 -12.36
CA LEU A 328 12.73 2.83 -12.09
C LEU A 328 12.33 2.74 -10.62
N THR A 329 12.60 1.60 -9.95
CA THR A 329 12.37 1.45 -8.51
C THR A 329 13.29 2.39 -7.71
N TRP A 330 14.57 2.44 -8.05
CA TRP A 330 15.52 3.36 -7.39
C TRP A 330 15.17 4.83 -7.63
N LEU A 331 14.77 5.21 -8.85
CA LEU A 331 14.34 6.57 -9.17
C LEU A 331 13.07 6.98 -8.41
N ALA A 332 12.12 6.06 -8.23
CA ALA A 332 10.96 6.30 -7.37
C ALA A 332 11.40 6.61 -5.94
N ALA A 333 12.28 5.78 -5.36
CA ALA A 333 12.81 5.98 -4.01
C ALA A 333 13.69 7.24 -3.89
N ALA A 334 14.30 7.69 -4.98
CA ALA A 334 15.09 8.92 -5.04
C ALA A 334 14.25 10.17 -5.36
N HIS A 335 12.93 10.06 -5.49
CA HIS A 335 12.01 11.14 -5.89
C HIS A 335 12.42 11.83 -7.20
N ARG A 336 12.86 11.03 -8.17
CA ARG A 336 13.36 11.52 -9.46
C ARG A 336 12.58 10.92 -10.61
N ASP A 337 12.35 11.73 -11.62
CA ASP A 337 11.79 11.27 -12.89
C ASP A 337 12.81 10.44 -13.68
N ALA A 338 12.32 9.44 -14.39
CA ALA A 338 13.15 8.64 -15.27
C ALA A 338 13.56 9.47 -16.50
N PRO A 339 14.85 9.44 -16.90
CA PRO A 339 15.24 9.96 -18.20
C PRO A 339 14.50 9.22 -19.31
N ARG A 340 14.22 9.89 -20.41
CA ARG A 340 13.51 9.27 -21.54
C ARG A 340 14.31 8.12 -22.16
N LEU A 341 15.63 8.32 -22.33
CA LEU A 341 16.52 7.40 -23.04
C LEU A 341 17.54 6.81 -22.07
N LEU A 342 17.89 5.55 -22.31
CA LEU A 342 19.03 4.89 -21.69
C LEU A 342 20.35 5.54 -22.15
N PRO A 343 21.41 5.53 -21.31
CA PRO A 343 22.72 6.06 -21.70
C PRO A 343 23.31 5.30 -22.91
N GLU A 344 23.81 6.03 -23.90
CA GLU A 344 24.38 5.44 -25.12
C GLU A 344 25.56 4.51 -24.81
N ASP A 345 26.43 4.89 -23.88
CA ASP A 345 27.57 4.09 -23.45
C ASP A 345 27.12 2.76 -22.80
N TRP A 346 26.05 2.78 -22.03
CA TRP A 346 25.46 1.59 -21.44
C TRP A 346 24.90 0.66 -22.53
N LEU A 347 24.16 1.21 -23.50
CA LEU A 347 23.63 0.46 -24.64
C LEU A 347 24.75 -0.18 -25.45
N ALA A 348 25.79 0.58 -25.80
CA ALA A 348 26.95 0.09 -26.53
C ALA A 348 27.70 -1.01 -25.76
N ARG A 349 27.83 -0.87 -24.45
CA ARG A 349 28.48 -1.84 -23.56
C ARG A 349 27.78 -3.18 -23.53
N TRP A 350 26.44 -3.18 -23.43
CA TRP A 350 25.68 -4.40 -23.15
C TRP A 350 24.98 -5.04 -24.34
N ALA A 351 24.90 -4.37 -25.50
CA ALA A 351 24.24 -4.91 -26.69
C ALA A 351 24.81 -6.26 -27.15
N GLY A 352 26.13 -6.44 -27.11
CA GLY A 352 26.78 -7.68 -27.53
C GLY A 352 26.51 -8.85 -26.56
N GLU A 353 26.43 -8.57 -25.26
CA GLU A 353 26.09 -9.57 -24.26
C GLU A 353 24.59 -9.94 -24.35
N ALA A 354 23.70 -8.95 -24.51
CA ALA A 354 22.28 -9.18 -24.71
C ALA A 354 22.04 -10.09 -25.92
N ALA A 355 22.65 -9.80 -27.06
CA ALA A 355 22.53 -10.63 -28.27
C ALA A 355 23.06 -12.05 -28.06
N ARG A 356 24.16 -12.22 -27.31
CA ARG A 356 24.70 -13.55 -27.00
C ARG A 356 23.73 -14.43 -26.22
N TRP A 357 22.89 -13.81 -25.37
CA TRP A 357 21.94 -14.51 -24.51
C TRP A 357 20.50 -14.49 -25.05
N GLY A 358 20.28 -13.94 -26.26
CA GLY A 358 18.94 -13.87 -26.89
C GLY A 358 18.02 -12.85 -26.21
N ASP A 359 18.60 -11.87 -25.51
CA ASP A 359 17.89 -10.80 -24.79
C ASP A 359 18.04 -9.45 -25.53
N ASP A 360 18.04 -9.52 -26.87
CA ASP A 360 18.15 -8.40 -27.82
C ASP A 360 16.86 -8.21 -28.65
N PRO A 361 16.64 -7.05 -29.29
CA PRO A 361 17.40 -5.81 -29.11
C PRO A 361 17.15 -5.15 -27.75
N LEU A 362 18.16 -4.41 -27.28
CA LEU A 362 17.96 -3.58 -26.08
C LEU A 362 16.99 -2.42 -26.39
N PRO A 363 16.03 -2.13 -25.52
CA PRO A 363 15.17 -0.95 -25.62
C PRO A 363 16.00 0.33 -25.53
N LEU A 364 15.52 1.41 -26.13
CA LEU A 364 16.21 2.71 -26.08
C LEU A 364 15.82 3.54 -24.84
N GLY A 365 14.67 3.24 -24.22
CA GLY A 365 14.12 3.98 -23.09
C GLY A 365 14.11 3.19 -21.78
N PHE A 366 14.01 3.91 -20.66
CA PHE A 366 13.74 3.31 -19.35
C PHE A 366 12.35 2.69 -19.29
N GLU A 367 11.37 3.37 -19.86
CA GLU A 367 10.00 2.90 -19.98
C GLU A 367 9.80 2.22 -21.34
N ASP A 368 8.83 1.33 -21.43
CA ASP A 368 8.49 0.67 -22.68
C ASP A 368 7.76 1.62 -23.63
N GLU A 369 8.02 1.46 -24.92
CA GLU A 369 7.37 2.25 -25.96
C GLU A 369 5.89 1.87 -26.12
N ALA A 370 5.11 2.79 -26.68
CA ALA A 370 3.72 2.53 -27.05
C ALA A 370 3.65 1.33 -28.01
N GLY A 371 2.80 0.33 -27.68
CA GLY A 371 2.64 -0.88 -28.45
C GLY A 371 3.40 -2.11 -27.92
N VAL A 372 4.19 -1.96 -26.85
CA VAL A 372 4.56 -3.09 -26.00
C VAL A 372 3.39 -3.31 -25.02
N PRO A 373 2.83 -4.50 -24.91
CA PRO A 373 3.31 -5.80 -25.33
C PRO A 373 2.67 -6.30 -26.65
N SER A 374 3.25 -5.96 -27.80
CA SER A 374 2.74 -6.44 -29.08
C SER A 374 3.06 -7.92 -29.37
N GLU A 375 4.06 -8.46 -28.70
CA GLU A 375 4.51 -9.86 -28.91
C GLU A 375 3.64 -10.88 -28.20
N ARG A 376 2.95 -10.47 -27.10
CA ARG A 376 1.94 -11.25 -26.40
C ARG A 376 0.67 -10.43 -26.31
N SER A 377 -0.42 -10.95 -26.82
CA SER A 377 -1.71 -10.28 -26.72
C SER A 377 -2.13 -10.14 -25.25
N VAL A 378 -2.49 -8.94 -24.82
CA VAL A 378 -3.21 -8.73 -23.57
C VAL A 378 -4.60 -9.35 -23.72
N SER A 379 -5.01 -10.17 -22.76
CA SER A 379 -6.32 -10.83 -22.78
C SER A 379 -7.40 -9.94 -22.14
N PRO A 380 -8.43 -9.49 -22.88
CA PRO A 380 -9.57 -8.81 -22.29
C PRO A 380 -10.30 -9.64 -21.22
N ALA A 381 -10.29 -10.97 -21.37
CA ALA A 381 -10.87 -11.88 -20.38
C ALA A 381 -10.06 -11.88 -19.07
N ALA A 382 -8.72 -11.88 -19.17
CA ALA A 382 -7.85 -11.76 -18.00
C ALA A 382 -8.02 -10.41 -17.30
N ALA A 383 -8.17 -9.33 -18.05
CA ALA A 383 -8.46 -8.00 -17.48
C ALA A 383 -9.81 -7.96 -16.76
N ALA A 384 -10.86 -8.56 -17.34
CA ALA A 384 -12.17 -8.67 -16.70
C ALA A 384 -12.11 -9.55 -15.43
N GLU A 385 -11.31 -10.64 -15.44
CA GLU A 385 -11.10 -11.48 -14.26
C GLU A 385 -10.36 -10.71 -13.16
N ALA A 386 -9.34 -9.92 -13.50
CA ALA A 386 -8.63 -9.08 -12.53
C ALA A 386 -9.59 -8.14 -11.79
N VAL A 387 -10.57 -7.53 -12.47
CA VAL A 387 -11.60 -6.70 -11.83
C VAL A 387 -12.44 -7.52 -10.85
N ARG A 388 -12.85 -8.76 -11.21
CA ARG A 388 -13.61 -9.65 -10.33
C ARG A 388 -12.78 -10.07 -9.11
N THR A 389 -11.52 -10.46 -9.33
CA THR A 389 -10.59 -10.83 -8.26
C THR A 389 -10.41 -9.68 -7.27
N VAL A 390 -10.16 -8.46 -7.74
CA VAL A 390 -10.03 -7.26 -6.89
C VAL A 390 -11.32 -7.02 -6.08
N GLY A 391 -12.49 -7.16 -6.71
CA GLY A 391 -13.77 -7.06 -6.03
C GLY A 391 -13.91 -8.07 -4.89
N LEU A 392 -13.56 -9.33 -5.15
CA LEU A 392 -13.61 -10.42 -4.15
C LEU A 392 -12.58 -10.21 -3.03
N VAL A 393 -11.33 -9.89 -3.37
CA VAL A 393 -10.27 -9.58 -2.39
C VAL A 393 -10.71 -8.46 -1.44
N ARG A 394 -11.24 -7.37 -1.98
CA ARG A 394 -11.71 -6.25 -1.14
C ARG A 394 -12.90 -6.65 -0.27
N ALA A 395 -13.80 -7.47 -0.80
CA ALA A 395 -14.95 -7.95 -0.06
C ALA A 395 -14.56 -8.85 1.13
N LEU A 396 -13.51 -9.62 1.01
CA LEU A 396 -13.02 -10.52 2.05
C LEU A 396 -12.05 -9.82 3.01
N ALA A 397 -10.99 -9.22 2.49
CA ALA A 397 -9.90 -8.67 3.30
C ALA A 397 -10.27 -7.39 4.05
N VAL A 398 -11.00 -6.46 3.41
CA VAL A 398 -11.31 -5.17 4.06
C VAL A 398 -12.12 -5.33 5.34
N PRO A 399 -13.22 -6.12 5.38
CA PRO A 399 -13.97 -6.29 6.63
C PRO A 399 -13.18 -7.03 7.70
N ALA A 400 -12.36 -8.01 7.31
CA ALA A 400 -11.54 -8.76 8.24
C ALA A 400 -10.49 -7.85 8.89
N LEU A 401 -9.78 -7.07 8.07
CA LEU A 401 -8.77 -6.13 8.55
C LEU A 401 -9.37 -4.99 9.40
N LEU A 402 -10.57 -4.51 9.04
CA LEU A 402 -11.26 -3.49 9.85
C LEU A 402 -11.66 -4.02 11.24
N ARG A 403 -12.14 -5.27 11.32
CA ARG A 403 -12.43 -5.91 12.62
C ARG A 403 -11.16 -6.03 13.45
N LEU A 404 -10.08 -6.52 12.85
CA LEU A 404 -8.79 -6.62 13.53
C LEU A 404 -8.31 -5.26 14.05
N ALA A 405 -8.40 -4.21 13.25
CA ALA A 405 -8.00 -2.87 13.63
C ALA A 405 -8.84 -2.33 14.80
N GLU A 406 -10.13 -2.62 14.82
CA GLU A 406 -11.05 -2.28 15.93
C GLU A 406 -10.69 -3.05 17.21
N GLU A 407 -10.51 -4.37 17.12
CA GLU A 407 -10.12 -5.25 18.24
C GLU A 407 -8.77 -4.84 18.86
N ARG A 408 -7.88 -4.30 18.06
CA ARG A 408 -6.54 -3.85 18.46
C ARG A 408 -6.48 -2.37 18.88
N GLY A 409 -7.57 -1.63 18.79
CA GLY A 409 -7.60 -0.20 19.10
C GLY A 409 -6.77 0.67 18.14
N TRP A 410 -6.46 0.19 16.94
CA TRP A 410 -5.63 0.94 15.97
C TRP A 410 -6.33 2.19 15.41
N TRP A 411 -7.63 2.28 15.57
CA TRP A 411 -8.47 3.40 15.09
C TRP A 411 -8.59 4.55 16.08
N GLU A 412 -8.39 4.32 17.38
CA GLU A 412 -8.56 5.34 18.41
C GLU A 412 -7.39 6.32 18.46
N ALA A 413 -6.20 5.93 18.01
CA ALA A 413 -4.99 6.75 18.12
C ALA A 413 -4.96 7.95 17.15
N GLU A 414 -5.66 7.89 16.01
CA GLU A 414 -5.66 8.99 15.02
C GLU A 414 -6.79 10.02 15.24
N GLY A 415 -7.78 9.70 16.08
CA GLY A 415 -8.91 10.59 16.38
C GLY A 415 -8.62 11.71 17.38
N SER A 416 -7.48 11.71 18.07
CA SER A 416 -7.22 12.62 19.18
C SER A 416 -6.46 13.92 18.84
N ASN A 417 -6.05 14.13 17.59
CA ASN A 417 -5.26 15.31 17.19
C ASN A 417 -5.98 16.29 16.24
N VAL A 418 -7.31 16.29 16.20
CA VAL A 418 -8.07 17.35 15.49
C VAL A 418 -8.67 18.33 16.52
N SER A 419 -7.88 18.78 17.49
CA SER A 419 -8.22 19.93 18.32
C SER A 419 -7.48 21.17 17.81
N GLY A 420 -8.04 21.77 16.76
CA GLY A 420 -7.48 22.96 16.13
C GLY A 420 -8.45 23.60 15.15
N VAL A 421 -9.74 23.67 15.52
CA VAL A 421 -10.73 24.47 14.77
C VAL A 421 -10.51 25.94 15.15
N GLY A 422 -9.65 26.64 14.40
CA GLY A 422 -9.38 28.06 14.63
C GLY A 422 -8.24 28.65 13.79
N GLY A 423 -7.58 27.85 12.95
CA GLY A 423 -6.55 28.34 12.03
C GLY A 423 -7.15 28.93 10.75
N ASP A 424 -6.51 29.96 10.24
CA ASP A 424 -6.87 30.60 8.97
C ASP A 424 -6.75 29.58 7.82
N VAL A 425 -7.90 29.16 7.27
CA VAL A 425 -7.97 28.17 6.18
C VAL A 425 -7.20 28.65 4.93
N ALA A 426 -7.06 29.97 4.76
CA ALA A 426 -6.30 30.58 3.68
C ALA A 426 -4.80 30.25 3.75
N SER A 427 -4.22 30.19 4.95
CA SER A 427 -2.83 29.83 5.20
C SER A 427 -2.55 28.34 4.90
N ALA A 428 -3.51 27.47 5.17
CA ALA A 428 -3.39 26.02 4.90
C ALA A 428 -3.41 25.67 3.41
N LEU A 429 -3.99 26.52 2.55
CA LEU A 429 -4.02 26.34 1.09
C LEU A 429 -2.67 26.67 0.44
N ASP A 430 -1.87 27.54 1.02
CA ASP A 430 -0.61 28.03 0.45
C ASP A 430 0.61 27.13 0.77
N GLU A 431 0.52 26.23 1.77
CA GLU A 431 1.66 25.46 2.27
C GLU A 431 1.63 23.95 1.98
N GLY A 432 0.66 23.43 1.22
CA GLY A 432 0.52 21.99 1.00
C GLY A 432 0.28 21.20 2.29
N ALA A 433 -0.33 21.84 3.29
CA ALA A 433 -0.53 21.31 4.65
C ALA A 433 -1.47 20.09 4.67
N PRO A 434 -1.41 19.26 5.72
CA PRO A 434 -2.29 18.10 5.89
C PRO A 434 -3.76 18.51 5.85
N THR A 435 -4.60 17.62 5.33
CA THR A 435 -6.03 17.78 5.10
C THR A 435 -6.75 18.39 6.31
N LEU A 436 -7.13 19.65 6.23
CA LEU A 436 -7.83 20.38 7.29
C LEU A 436 -9.35 20.19 7.13
N VAL A 437 -10.06 19.92 8.21
CA VAL A 437 -11.53 19.89 8.25
C VAL A 437 -12.05 21.21 8.80
N ALA A 438 -12.79 21.97 7.99
CA ALA A 438 -13.29 23.29 8.36
C ALA A 438 -14.72 23.54 7.82
N PRO A 439 -15.50 24.48 8.41
CA PRO A 439 -16.75 24.93 7.82
C PRO A 439 -16.52 25.49 6.40
N LEU A 440 -17.34 25.07 5.46
CA LEU A 440 -17.29 25.58 4.09
C LEU A 440 -18.07 26.89 3.98
N THR A 441 -17.44 27.84 3.31
CA THR A 441 -18.05 29.13 2.94
C THR A 441 -18.04 29.29 1.42
N LEU A 442 -18.89 30.16 0.89
CA LEU A 442 -18.89 30.47 -0.53
C LEU A 442 -17.54 31.03 -1.00
N GLU A 443 -16.90 31.86 -0.17
CA GLU A 443 -15.57 32.42 -0.44
C GLU A 443 -14.49 31.33 -0.56
N LEU A 444 -14.53 30.31 0.32
CA LEU A 444 -13.61 29.18 0.23
C LEU A 444 -13.84 28.37 -1.04
N LEU A 445 -15.10 28.17 -1.44
CA LEU A 445 -15.44 27.46 -2.68
C LEU A 445 -14.99 28.20 -3.96
N ASP A 446 -14.69 29.49 -3.89
CA ASP A 446 -14.12 30.25 -5.02
C ASP A 446 -12.61 29.98 -5.20
N ARG A 447 -11.97 29.36 -4.20
CA ARG A 447 -10.52 29.15 -4.14
C ARG A 447 -10.11 27.69 -4.29
N VAL A 448 -11.05 26.77 -4.36
CA VAL A 448 -10.77 25.33 -4.41
C VAL A 448 -11.39 24.67 -5.63
N GLU A 449 -10.74 23.64 -6.13
CA GLU A 449 -11.31 22.70 -7.09
C GLU A 449 -11.86 21.47 -6.38
N VAL A 450 -12.94 20.90 -6.90
CA VAL A 450 -13.52 19.69 -6.32
C VAL A 450 -12.80 18.47 -6.87
N ALA A 451 -12.23 17.69 -5.98
CA ALA A 451 -11.58 16.44 -6.36
C ALA A 451 -12.61 15.49 -7.01
N PRO A 452 -12.24 14.80 -8.11
CA PRO A 452 -13.15 13.87 -8.78
C PRO A 452 -13.76 12.88 -7.80
N ARG A 453 -15.07 12.66 -7.86
CA ARG A 453 -15.84 11.72 -7.03
C ARG A 453 -15.86 12.02 -5.52
N SER A 454 -15.47 13.20 -5.09
CA SER A 454 -15.55 13.60 -3.67
C SER A 454 -16.96 14.03 -3.25
N ILE A 455 -17.77 14.58 -4.17
CA ILE A 455 -19.10 15.11 -3.88
C ILE A 455 -20.16 14.47 -4.78
N ALA A 456 -19.90 14.32 -6.07
CA ALA A 456 -20.87 13.81 -7.04
C ALA A 456 -20.25 12.73 -7.94
N PRO A 457 -21.06 11.78 -8.40
CA PRO A 457 -20.58 10.67 -9.21
C PRO A 457 -20.14 11.03 -10.63
N ALA A 458 -20.58 12.15 -11.21
CA ALA A 458 -20.41 12.41 -12.62
C ALA A 458 -19.45 13.57 -12.95
N ASP A 459 -19.76 14.83 -12.59
CA ASP A 459 -18.97 16.00 -12.95
C ASP A 459 -18.61 16.81 -11.68
N PRO A 460 -17.30 17.03 -11.39
CA PRO A 460 -16.86 17.86 -10.27
C PRO A 460 -17.43 19.30 -10.31
N ARG A 461 -17.64 19.86 -11.50
CA ARG A 461 -18.18 21.22 -11.65
C ARG A 461 -19.67 21.28 -11.28
N GLU A 462 -20.44 20.25 -11.62
CA GLU A 462 -21.84 20.11 -11.22
C GLU A 462 -21.94 19.97 -9.69
N GLY A 463 -21.07 19.14 -9.07
CA GLY A 463 -20.98 18.98 -7.63
C GLY A 463 -20.69 20.30 -6.90
N LEU A 464 -19.77 21.12 -7.42
CA LEU A 464 -19.47 22.44 -6.88
C LEU A 464 -20.67 23.39 -7.00
N GLY A 465 -21.38 23.35 -8.12
CA GLY A 465 -22.60 24.14 -8.34
C GLY A 465 -23.70 23.80 -7.33
N LEU A 466 -23.94 22.51 -7.10
CA LEU A 466 -24.92 22.02 -6.12
C LEU A 466 -24.54 22.42 -4.68
N LEU A 467 -23.26 22.35 -4.32
CA LEU A 467 -22.77 22.74 -3.01
C LEU A 467 -22.95 24.26 -2.77
N ARG A 468 -22.65 25.09 -3.77
CA ARG A 468 -22.87 26.54 -3.72
C ARG A 468 -24.33 26.89 -3.54
N ALA A 469 -25.22 26.24 -4.31
CA ALA A 469 -26.65 26.43 -4.19
C ALA A 469 -27.16 26.06 -2.79
N ALA A 470 -26.76 24.91 -2.29
CA ALA A 470 -27.15 24.44 -0.95
C ALA A 470 -26.70 25.41 0.16
N LEU A 471 -25.47 25.92 0.10
CA LEU A 471 -24.97 26.92 1.07
C LEU A 471 -25.72 28.25 0.94
N ALA A 472 -26.08 28.70 -0.25
CA ALA A 472 -26.88 29.88 -0.45
C ALA A 472 -28.30 29.74 0.11
N ASP A 473 -28.85 28.52 0.12
CA ASP A 473 -30.16 28.16 0.70
C ASP A 473 -30.08 27.88 2.22
N GLY A 474 -28.94 28.15 2.86
CA GLY A 474 -28.79 28.08 4.31
C GLY A 474 -28.40 26.68 4.86
N ALA A 475 -28.02 25.75 3.98
CA ALA A 475 -27.40 24.51 4.41
C ALA A 475 -26.08 24.76 5.15
N LEU A 476 -25.69 23.79 5.97
CA LEU A 476 -24.42 23.81 6.68
C LEU A 476 -23.50 22.77 6.06
N ALA A 477 -22.29 23.16 5.72
CA ALA A 477 -21.32 22.22 5.19
C ALA A 477 -19.97 22.34 5.92
N VAL A 478 -19.31 21.19 6.03
CA VAL A 478 -17.94 21.07 6.49
C VAL A 478 -17.15 20.38 5.39
N GLY A 479 -16.01 20.94 5.04
CA GLY A 479 -15.17 20.43 3.98
C GLY A 479 -13.77 20.08 4.47
N SER A 480 -13.12 19.22 3.74
CA SER A 480 -11.70 18.91 3.90
C SER A 480 -10.96 19.29 2.64
N VAL A 481 -9.93 20.13 2.79
CA VAL A 481 -9.14 20.68 1.70
C VAL A 481 -7.70 20.17 1.81
N SER A 482 -7.13 19.77 0.68
CA SER A 482 -5.74 19.36 0.55
C SER A 482 -5.13 20.08 -0.66
N GLY A 483 -4.24 21.04 -0.43
CA GLY A 483 -3.79 21.98 -1.45
C GLY A 483 -4.97 22.77 -2.04
N GLU A 484 -5.09 22.81 -3.34
CA GLU A 484 -6.21 23.48 -4.04
C GLU A 484 -7.47 22.60 -4.15
N TRP A 485 -7.47 21.38 -3.61
CA TRP A 485 -8.53 20.40 -3.83
C TRP A 485 -9.46 20.25 -2.63
N LEU A 486 -10.76 20.41 -2.83
CA LEU A 486 -11.79 19.97 -1.89
C LEU A 486 -11.93 18.44 -2.02
N VAL A 487 -11.37 17.72 -1.05
CA VAL A 487 -11.22 16.26 -1.09
C VAL A 487 -12.28 15.51 -0.27
N GLY A 488 -13.09 16.23 0.49
CA GLY A 488 -14.20 15.66 1.24
C GLY A 488 -15.18 16.70 1.69
N VAL A 489 -16.46 16.33 1.83
CA VAL A 489 -17.53 17.20 2.28
C VAL A 489 -18.57 16.43 3.09
N ALA A 490 -19.10 17.06 4.14
CA ALA A 490 -20.35 16.69 4.79
C ALA A 490 -21.30 17.88 4.74
N LEU A 491 -22.53 17.68 4.27
CA LEU A 491 -23.54 18.70 4.05
C LEU A 491 -24.81 18.35 4.82
N ALA A 492 -25.28 19.26 5.67
CA ALA A 492 -26.58 19.20 6.32
C ALA A 492 -27.51 20.25 5.72
N ALA A 493 -28.66 19.82 5.24
CA ALA A 493 -29.71 20.69 4.74
C ALA A 493 -30.89 20.76 5.73
N PRO A 494 -31.61 21.88 5.86
CA PRO A 494 -32.83 21.94 6.63
C PRO A 494 -33.84 20.87 6.18
N SER A 495 -34.42 20.14 7.14
CA SER A 495 -35.53 19.23 6.83
C SER A 495 -36.86 19.98 6.84
N THR A 496 -37.93 19.31 6.45
CA THR A 496 -39.31 19.83 6.54
C THR A 496 -39.81 19.97 7.98
N VAL A 497 -39.04 19.48 8.95
CA VAL A 497 -39.37 19.51 10.38
C VAL A 497 -38.49 20.52 11.10
N GLU A 498 -39.10 21.47 11.77
CA GLU A 498 -38.40 22.50 12.53
C GLU A 498 -37.51 21.88 13.60
N GLY A 499 -36.28 22.40 13.74
CA GLY A 499 -35.27 21.90 14.70
C GLY A 499 -34.48 20.70 14.20
N VAL A 500 -34.80 20.13 13.05
CA VAL A 500 -34.12 18.95 12.48
C VAL A 500 -33.49 19.31 11.14
N ASP A 501 -32.19 19.05 11.01
CA ASP A 501 -31.49 19.08 9.73
C ASP A 501 -31.17 17.65 9.28
N GLN A 502 -31.12 17.42 7.99
CA GLN A 502 -30.83 16.12 7.40
C GLN A 502 -29.46 16.13 6.75
N LEU A 503 -28.67 15.09 7.00
CA LEU A 503 -27.44 14.85 6.25
C LEU A 503 -27.82 14.62 4.78
N ALA A 504 -27.50 15.61 3.94
CA ALA A 504 -27.84 15.61 2.52
C ALA A 504 -26.73 14.99 1.67
N ALA A 505 -25.46 15.16 2.10
CA ALA A 505 -24.32 14.56 1.40
C ALA A 505 -23.19 14.26 2.39
N LEU A 506 -22.48 13.17 2.14
CA LEU A 506 -21.21 12.83 2.76
C LEU A 506 -20.36 12.17 1.68
N GLY A 507 -19.30 12.85 1.28
CA GLY A 507 -18.40 12.38 0.24
C GLY A 507 -16.95 12.56 0.63
N VAL A 508 -16.11 11.62 0.21
CA VAL A 508 -14.65 11.68 0.36
C VAL A 508 -14.05 11.15 -0.94
N ALA A 509 -13.04 11.86 -1.46
CA ALA A 509 -12.31 11.43 -2.64
C ALA A 509 -11.85 9.98 -2.48
N PRO A 510 -11.97 9.13 -3.51
CA PRO A 510 -11.70 7.69 -3.41
C PRO A 510 -10.33 7.36 -2.79
N GLU A 511 -9.34 8.17 -3.14
CA GLU A 511 -7.93 8.04 -2.70
C GLU A 511 -7.77 8.30 -1.19
N LEU A 512 -8.72 9.05 -0.59
CA LEU A 512 -8.70 9.43 0.82
C LEU A 512 -9.80 8.75 1.64
N ARG A 513 -10.53 7.83 1.05
CA ARG A 513 -11.52 7.03 1.79
C ARG A 513 -10.82 6.12 2.78
N ARG A 514 -11.46 5.90 3.95
CA ARG A 514 -10.98 5.05 5.06
C ARG A 514 -9.76 5.57 5.81
N HIS A 515 -9.54 6.88 5.77
CA HIS A 515 -8.53 7.60 6.52
C HIS A 515 -9.12 8.35 7.73
N GLY A 516 -10.27 7.93 8.21
CA GLY A 516 -10.98 8.66 9.26
C GLY A 516 -11.65 9.96 8.78
N LEU A 517 -11.38 10.43 7.55
CA LEU A 517 -11.82 11.73 7.06
C LEU A 517 -13.34 11.90 7.09
N ALA A 518 -14.10 10.86 6.70
CA ALA A 518 -15.56 10.90 6.78
C ALA A 518 -16.05 11.06 8.24
N THR A 519 -15.40 10.41 9.19
CA THR A 519 -15.70 10.57 10.63
C THR A 519 -15.38 11.99 11.10
N SER A 520 -14.24 12.54 10.69
CA SER A 520 -13.85 13.91 11.03
C SER A 520 -14.79 14.95 10.43
N LEU A 521 -15.24 14.75 9.18
CA LEU A 521 -16.24 15.59 8.53
C LEU A 521 -17.59 15.55 9.26
N LEU A 522 -18.07 14.35 9.63
CA LEU A 522 -19.30 14.22 10.41
C LEU A 522 -19.20 14.84 11.78
N ARG A 523 -18.09 14.65 12.50
CA ARG A 523 -17.86 15.30 13.81
C ARG A 523 -17.85 16.82 13.68
N GLY A 524 -17.13 17.38 12.71
CA GLY A 524 -17.16 18.80 12.45
C GLY A 524 -18.55 19.33 12.13
N LEU A 525 -19.35 18.56 11.37
CA LEU A 525 -20.74 18.92 11.06
C LEU A 525 -21.61 18.86 12.32
N VAL A 526 -21.45 17.84 13.14
CA VAL A 526 -22.13 17.66 14.43
C VAL A 526 -21.84 18.85 15.37
N GLU A 527 -20.60 19.24 15.54
CA GLU A 527 -20.22 20.42 16.36
C GLU A 527 -20.92 21.70 15.90
N GLN A 528 -21.05 21.91 14.59
CA GLN A 528 -21.77 23.06 14.05
C GLN A 528 -23.27 22.98 14.32
N GLN A 529 -23.86 21.78 14.28
CA GLN A 529 -25.28 21.58 14.59
C GLN A 529 -25.57 21.75 16.09
N GLU A 530 -24.70 21.27 16.97
CA GLU A 530 -24.78 21.50 18.41
C GLU A 530 -24.80 23.00 18.76
N ARG A 531 -23.95 23.80 18.11
CA ARG A 531 -23.95 25.27 18.28
C ARG A 531 -25.25 25.94 17.84
N ARG A 532 -25.98 25.30 16.91
CA ARG A 532 -27.31 25.76 16.44
C ARG A 532 -28.47 25.22 17.27
N GLY A 533 -28.21 24.28 18.19
CA GLY A 533 -29.25 23.61 18.98
C GLY A 533 -30.19 22.74 18.14
N ARG A 534 -29.71 22.18 17.01
CA ARG A 534 -30.53 21.42 16.06
C ARG A 534 -30.10 19.95 16.04
N ALA A 535 -31.07 19.03 15.88
CA ALA A 535 -30.75 17.63 15.63
C ALA A 535 -30.28 17.41 14.19
N LEU A 536 -29.33 16.52 14.01
CA LEU A 536 -28.87 16.05 12.71
C LEU A 536 -29.34 14.61 12.49
N VAL A 537 -30.14 14.38 11.48
CA VAL A 537 -30.61 13.03 11.11
C VAL A 537 -29.94 12.58 9.81
N ALA A 538 -29.68 11.28 9.72
CA ALA A 538 -29.20 10.68 8.49
C ALA A 538 -30.02 9.42 8.17
N LEU A 539 -30.37 9.27 6.89
CA LEU A 539 -30.97 8.09 6.33
C LEU A 539 -29.96 7.44 5.39
N HIS A 540 -29.61 6.21 5.68
CA HIS A 540 -28.73 5.42 4.82
C HIS A 540 -29.53 4.35 4.09
N THR A 541 -29.58 4.47 2.77
CA THR A 541 -30.14 3.47 1.87
C THR A 541 -29.01 2.79 1.13
N LEU A 542 -29.10 1.48 1.03
CA LEU A 542 -28.10 0.68 0.31
C LEU A 542 -28.59 0.45 -1.12
N ALA A 543 -28.54 1.48 -1.96
CA ALA A 543 -28.85 1.33 -3.37
C ALA A 543 -28.08 0.16 -3.99
N GLU A 544 -28.73 -0.64 -4.84
CA GLU A 544 -28.17 -1.87 -5.40
C GLU A 544 -26.90 -1.66 -6.24
N ARG A 545 -26.68 -0.42 -6.71
CA ARG A 545 -25.48 -0.06 -7.50
C ARG A 545 -24.97 1.31 -7.10
N ASP A 546 -24.11 1.33 -6.11
CA ASP A 546 -23.13 2.39 -6.08
C ASP A 546 -21.96 1.95 -6.95
N SER A 547 -21.91 2.43 -8.19
CA SER A 547 -20.86 2.13 -9.17
C SER A 547 -19.47 2.58 -8.71
N PHE A 548 -19.36 3.25 -7.57
CA PHE A 548 -18.14 3.83 -7.02
C PHE A 548 -17.66 3.19 -5.71
N ASP A 549 -18.48 2.36 -5.05
CA ASP A 549 -18.07 1.56 -3.90
C ASP A 549 -18.31 0.07 -4.17
N PRO A 550 -17.26 -0.66 -4.55
CA PRO A 550 -17.37 -2.08 -4.92
C PRO A 550 -17.61 -3.01 -3.72
N LEU A 551 -17.77 -2.48 -2.51
CA LEU A 551 -18.02 -3.30 -1.33
C LEU A 551 -19.38 -3.99 -1.38
N PRO A 552 -19.48 -5.25 -0.92
CA PRO A 552 -20.76 -5.93 -0.72
C PRO A 552 -21.70 -5.12 0.18
N ARG A 553 -23.00 -5.28 -0.05
CA ARG A 553 -24.06 -4.53 0.64
C ARG A 553 -23.95 -4.61 2.17
N GLU A 554 -23.70 -5.81 2.72
CA GLU A 554 -23.58 -6.02 4.17
C GLU A 554 -22.37 -5.28 4.74
N VAL A 555 -21.28 -5.22 3.98
CA VAL A 555 -20.07 -4.52 4.37
C VAL A 555 -20.28 -3.01 4.36
N ARG A 556 -20.93 -2.47 3.33
CA ARG A 556 -21.29 -1.05 3.27
C ARG A 556 -22.15 -0.64 4.46
N ARG A 557 -23.13 -1.47 4.83
CA ARG A 557 -23.97 -1.25 6.01
C ARG A 557 -23.15 -1.20 7.31
N SER A 558 -22.27 -2.18 7.50
CA SER A 558 -21.42 -2.24 8.70
C SER A 558 -20.47 -1.06 8.80
N VAL A 559 -19.91 -0.61 7.67
CA VAL A 559 -19.04 0.57 7.61
C VAL A 559 -19.82 1.84 7.94
N ALA A 560 -21.01 2.01 7.36
CA ALA A 560 -21.85 3.18 7.60
C ALA A 560 -22.35 3.24 9.06
N ASP A 561 -22.80 2.13 9.63
CA ASP A 561 -23.24 2.07 11.04
C ASP A 561 -22.10 2.47 12.00
N ARG A 562 -20.89 1.94 11.77
CA ARG A 562 -19.72 2.31 12.57
C ARG A 562 -19.33 3.77 12.41
N LEU A 563 -19.34 4.29 11.19
CA LEU A 563 -19.05 5.68 10.89
C LEU A 563 -19.97 6.63 11.68
N PHE A 564 -21.27 6.38 11.64
CA PHE A 564 -22.26 7.19 12.36
C PHE A 564 -22.10 7.08 13.88
N ARG A 565 -21.90 5.88 14.42
CA ARG A 565 -21.66 5.69 15.86
C ARG A 565 -20.39 6.40 16.33
N ALA A 566 -19.29 6.32 15.55
CA ALA A 566 -18.04 7.01 15.85
C ALA A 566 -18.18 8.54 15.86
N ALA A 567 -19.18 9.08 15.13
CA ALA A 567 -19.53 10.50 15.14
C ALA A 567 -20.64 10.86 16.15
N GLY A 568 -21.02 9.95 17.04
CA GLY A 568 -21.97 10.22 18.12
C GLY A 568 -23.45 10.07 17.76
N PHE A 569 -23.77 9.45 16.60
CA PHE A 569 -25.15 9.20 16.21
C PHE A 569 -25.72 7.97 16.94
N VAL A 570 -27.00 8.04 17.25
CA VAL A 570 -27.78 6.94 17.82
C VAL A 570 -28.77 6.38 16.79
N SER A 571 -29.02 5.07 16.86
CA SER A 571 -29.92 4.39 15.94
C SER A 571 -31.36 4.89 16.11
N GLN A 572 -32.04 5.08 14.98
CA GLN A 572 -33.46 5.46 14.91
C GLN A 572 -34.22 4.43 14.07
N PRO A 573 -35.54 4.27 14.28
CA PRO A 573 -36.37 3.47 13.39
C PRO A 573 -36.30 4.05 11.95
N ALA A 574 -35.97 3.19 10.98
CA ALA A 574 -36.03 3.60 9.58
C ALA A 574 -37.50 3.87 9.16
N PRO A 575 -37.74 4.90 8.32
CA PRO A 575 -39.08 5.19 7.82
C PRO A 575 -39.73 3.95 7.19
N PRO A 576 -41.02 3.64 7.49
CA PRO A 576 -41.65 2.40 7.03
C PRO A 576 -41.64 2.22 5.50
N ARG A 577 -41.87 3.29 4.76
CA ARG A 577 -41.85 3.27 3.28
C ARG A 577 -40.48 2.97 2.71
N ILE A 578 -39.43 3.53 3.30
CA ILE A 578 -38.05 3.29 2.91
C ILE A 578 -37.66 1.86 3.24
N LYS A 579 -38.01 1.37 4.44
CA LYS A 579 -37.72 0.00 4.87
C LYS A 579 -38.46 -1.06 4.04
N ALA A 580 -39.60 -0.71 3.47
CA ALA A 580 -40.33 -1.59 2.55
C ALA A 580 -39.61 -1.69 1.18
N ALA A 581 -38.99 -0.61 0.73
CA ALA A 581 -38.21 -0.57 -0.52
C ALA A 581 -36.77 -1.11 -0.33
N ASP A 582 -36.17 -0.88 0.82
CA ASP A 582 -34.83 -1.34 1.20
C ASP A 582 -34.85 -1.88 2.63
N PRO A 583 -34.97 -3.23 2.81
CA PRO A 583 -35.04 -3.86 4.13
C PRO A 583 -33.81 -3.59 5.02
N ASP A 584 -32.69 -3.26 4.40
CA ASP A 584 -31.43 -2.98 5.09
C ASP A 584 -31.19 -1.49 5.36
N ALA A 585 -32.10 -0.62 4.90
CA ALA A 585 -32.02 0.81 5.23
C ALA A 585 -32.10 1.03 6.73
N PHE A 586 -31.32 1.98 7.22
CA PHE A 586 -31.34 2.38 8.62
C PHE A 586 -31.30 3.91 8.75
N ALA A 587 -31.86 4.41 9.85
CA ALA A 587 -31.80 5.82 10.19
C ALA A 587 -30.99 5.99 11.48
N VAL A 588 -30.31 7.14 11.59
CA VAL A 588 -29.58 7.55 12.77
C VAL A 588 -29.82 9.03 13.06
N ALA A 589 -29.71 9.43 14.31
CA ALA A 589 -29.82 10.83 14.72
C ALA A 589 -28.72 11.18 15.71
N HIS A 590 -28.26 12.42 15.61
CA HIS A 590 -27.43 13.05 16.64
C HIS A 590 -28.23 14.18 17.29
N PHE A 591 -28.17 14.23 18.63
CA PHE A 591 -28.82 15.27 19.42
C PHE A 591 -27.77 16.12 20.13
N PRO A 592 -27.95 17.45 20.23
CA PRO A 592 -27.12 18.27 21.10
C PRO A 592 -27.09 17.75 22.55
N PRO A 593 -26.03 17.98 23.31
CA PRO A 593 -25.91 17.47 24.68
C PRO A 593 -27.07 17.87 25.62
N ASP A 594 -27.58 19.09 25.46
CA ASP A 594 -28.70 19.63 26.25
C ASP A 594 -30.01 19.71 25.43
N ALA A 595 -30.23 18.73 24.54
CA ALA A 595 -31.40 18.73 23.66
C ALA A 595 -32.72 18.73 24.45
N PRO A 596 -33.64 19.66 24.15
CA PRO A 596 -34.96 19.62 24.77
C PRO A 596 -35.75 18.37 24.32
N ALA A 597 -36.67 17.88 25.15
CA ALA A 597 -37.46 16.67 24.88
C ALA A 597 -38.26 16.76 23.56
N GLU A 598 -38.65 17.97 23.16
CA GLU A 598 -39.35 18.23 21.91
C GLU A 598 -38.54 17.87 20.67
N LEU A 599 -37.19 17.86 20.76
CA LEU A 599 -36.31 17.54 19.64
C LEU A 599 -36.37 16.04 19.32
N GLY A 600 -36.50 15.16 20.33
CA GLY A 600 -36.77 13.74 20.13
C GLY A 600 -38.07 13.50 19.36
N SER A 601 -39.15 14.17 19.77
CA SER A 601 -40.44 14.11 19.07
C SER A 601 -40.39 14.72 17.65
N ALA A 602 -39.52 15.70 17.40
CA ALA A 602 -39.29 16.24 16.07
C ALA A 602 -38.64 15.21 15.14
N VAL A 603 -37.63 14.45 15.64
CA VAL A 603 -36.98 13.36 14.87
C VAL A 603 -37.95 12.23 14.56
N GLU A 604 -38.85 11.88 15.49
CA GLU A 604 -39.92 10.92 15.23
C GLU A 604 -40.88 11.40 14.12
N ARG A 605 -41.30 12.69 14.15
CA ARG A 605 -42.08 13.29 13.06
C ARG A 605 -41.37 13.28 11.73
N TRP A 606 -40.06 13.54 11.70
CA TRP A 606 -39.26 13.43 10.50
C TRP A 606 -39.29 12.02 9.92
N SER A 607 -39.06 11.00 10.76
CA SER A 607 -39.12 9.60 10.31
C SER A 607 -40.50 9.18 9.82
N ALA A 608 -41.57 9.73 10.37
CA ALA A 608 -42.92 9.45 9.96
C ALA A 608 -43.33 10.18 8.66
N ALA A 609 -42.69 11.30 8.33
CA ALA A 609 -42.96 12.09 7.13
C ALA A 609 -42.31 11.52 5.86
N LEU A 610 -41.29 10.68 5.99
CA LEU A 610 -40.59 9.96 4.91
C LEU A 610 -41.19 8.57 4.66
#